data_ce59390a98f88b0b29a15a8b9796dc08
#
_entry.id   ce59390a98f88b0b29a15a8b9796dc08
#
_cell.length_a   1.000
_cell.length_b   1.000
_cell.length_c   1.000
_cell.angle_alpha   90.00
_cell.angle_beta   90.00
_cell.angle_gamma   90.00
#
_symmetry.space_group_name_H-M   'P 1'
#
loop_
_entity.id
_entity.type
_entity.pdbx_description
1 polymer ?
#
loop_
_entity_poly.entity_id
_entity_poly.type
_entity_poly.pdbx_seq_one_letter_code
_entity_poly.pdbx_strand_id
1 'polypeptide(L)'
;NVVGCMIGGGPGTYPLTCDPKDVLLVQEKLQEGIYYTADVMAKGAYPYFAPRIWKKYGVNLDITPEDVVDLQQGTVDMITYSYYSTSCATTHPVTETAGGNLNMGPKNPYLTYNEWGWSLDPDGLRYSLNEYYARYHLPLMVVENGLGASDTLEADGTVHDPYRIAYVKAHVQAMEA
;
A
#
# COMPACT_ATOMS: atom_id res chain seq x y z
N ASN A 1 -21.56 -16.36 -0.41
CA ASN A 1 -20.94 -15.20 0.25
C ASN A 1 -19.60 -14.91 -0.43
N VAL A 2 -19.24 -13.65 -0.54
CA VAL A 2 -17.92 -13.19 -1.01
C VAL A 2 -17.15 -12.71 0.22
N VAL A 3 -15.95 -13.21 0.41
CA VAL A 3 -15.09 -12.87 1.55
C VAL A 3 -13.87 -12.12 1.01
N GLY A 4 -13.65 -10.91 1.52
CA GLY A 4 -12.46 -10.10 1.24
C GLY A 4 -11.53 -10.04 2.44
N CYS A 5 -10.30 -9.61 2.19
CA CYS A 5 -9.36 -9.19 3.23
C CYS A 5 -9.20 -7.68 3.18
N MET A 6 -8.84 -7.06 4.30
CA MET A 6 -8.45 -5.66 4.33
C MET A 6 -6.95 -5.53 4.60
N ILE A 7 -6.23 -4.98 3.64
CA ILE A 7 -4.79 -4.73 3.75
C ILE A 7 -4.57 -3.23 3.99
N GLY A 8 -3.77 -2.86 4.97
CA GLY A 8 -3.54 -1.46 5.38
C GLY A 8 -2.80 -0.58 4.37
N GLY A 9 -2.57 -1.05 3.16
CA GLY A 9 -1.92 -0.29 2.08
C GLY A 9 -1.73 -1.11 0.83
N GLY A 10 -1.31 -0.45 -0.24
CA GLY A 10 -0.97 -1.06 -1.52
C GLY A 10 0.53 -1.15 -1.77
N PRO A 11 0.96 -1.80 -2.85
CA PRO A 11 2.37 -1.90 -3.26
C PRO A 11 2.91 -0.59 -3.85
N GLY A 12 2.58 0.54 -3.24
CA GLY A 12 2.94 1.89 -3.65
C GLY A 12 4.23 2.43 -3.01
N THR A 13 5.29 1.63 -2.91
CA THR A 13 6.62 2.11 -2.51
C THR A 13 7.53 2.15 -3.72
N TYR A 14 8.14 3.32 -3.99
CA TYR A 14 9.06 3.51 -5.11
C TYR A 14 10.53 3.55 -4.67
N PRO A 15 11.48 3.05 -5.48
CA PRO A 15 12.88 3.38 -5.28
C PRO A 15 13.09 4.88 -5.55
N LEU A 16 13.78 5.57 -4.65
CA LEU A 16 14.05 6.99 -4.83
C LEU A 16 15.02 7.24 -6.00
N THR A 17 15.90 6.30 -6.26
CA THR A 17 16.85 6.35 -7.37
C THR A 17 16.83 5.07 -8.19
N CYS A 18 17.47 5.09 -9.36
CA CYS A 18 17.67 3.90 -10.18
C CYS A 18 18.84 3.00 -9.70
N ASP A 19 19.42 3.26 -8.53
CA ASP A 19 20.41 2.36 -7.94
C ASP A 19 19.76 0.98 -7.70
N PRO A 20 20.38 -0.12 -8.22
CA PRO A 20 19.86 -1.47 -7.97
C PRO A 20 19.64 -1.81 -6.49
N LYS A 21 20.39 -1.18 -5.58
CA LYS A 21 20.20 -1.36 -4.13
C LYS A 21 18.89 -0.74 -3.64
N ASP A 22 18.48 0.40 -4.19
CA ASP A 22 17.19 1.02 -3.87
C ASP A 22 16.04 0.15 -4.41
N VAL A 23 16.18 -0.41 -5.62
CA VAL A 23 15.20 -1.33 -6.21
C VAL A 23 15.06 -2.58 -5.36
N LEU A 24 16.17 -3.19 -4.92
CA LEU A 24 16.13 -4.36 -4.02
C LEU A 24 15.54 -4.02 -2.66
N LEU A 25 15.85 -2.86 -2.10
CA LEU A 25 15.27 -2.40 -0.84
C LEU A 25 13.75 -2.28 -0.93
N VAL A 26 13.24 -1.69 -2.02
CA VAL A 26 11.78 -1.59 -2.25
C VAL A 26 11.15 -2.97 -2.38
N GLN A 27 11.76 -3.88 -3.15
CA GLN A 27 11.28 -5.24 -3.28
C GLN A 27 11.16 -5.93 -1.91
N GLU A 28 12.20 -5.80 -1.07
CA GLU A 28 12.19 -6.38 0.29
C GLU A 28 11.12 -5.77 1.18
N LYS A 29 10.93 -4.44 1.13
CA LYS A 29 9.87 -3.75 1.89
C LYS A 29 8.48 -4.20 1.46
N LEU A 30 8.23 -4.33 0.16
CA LEU A 30 6.96 -4.81 -0.37
C LEU A 30 6.71 -6.28 0.00
N GLN A 31 7.74 -7.13 -0.07
CA GLN A 31 7.62 -8.51 0.37
C GLN A 31 7.26 -8.62 1.85
N GLU A 32 7.90 -7.82 2.69
CA GLU A 32 7.73 -7.88 4.15
C GLU A 32 6.43 -7.21 4.60
N GLY A 33 6.14 -6.00 4.09
CA GLY A 33 5.03 -5.18 4.56
C GLY A 33 3.68 -5.44 3.88
N ILE A 34 3.69 -5.94 2.64
CA ILE A 34 2.49 -6.08 1.83
C ILE A 34 2.27 -7.53 1.38
N TYR A 35 3.23 -8.07 0.62
CA TYR A 35 3.01 -9.35 -0.05
C TYR A 35 3.02 -10.56 0.88
N TYR A 36 3.70 -10.50 2.03
CA TYR A 36 3.67 -11.58 2.99
C TYR A 36 2.23 -11.90 3.41
N THR A 37 1.51 -10.90 3.88
CA THR A 37 0.12 -11.05 4.32
C THR A 37 -0.83 -11.34 3.16
N ALA A 38 -0.69 -10.60 2.06
CA ALA A 38 -1.55 -10.76 0.90
C ALA A 38 -1.40 -12.13 0.23
N ASP A 39 -0.19 -12.68 0.13
CA ASP A 39 0.05 -14.03 -0.41
C ASP A 39 -0.61 -15.10 0.46
N VAL A 40 -0.48 -14.99 1.78
CA VAL A 40 -1.13 -15.96 2.70
C VAL A 40 -2.64 -15.93 2.53
N MET A 41 -3.24 -14.75 2.53
CA MET A 41 -4.69 -14.60 2.41
C MET A 41 -5.23 -15.01 1.04
N ALA A 42 -4.51 -14.69 -0.05
CA ALA A 42 -5.00 -14.96 -1.40
C ALA A 42 -4.63 -16.35 -1.92
N LYS A 43 -3.50 -16.92 -1.48
CA LYS A 43 -2.96 -18.19 -2.00
C LYS A 43 -3.03 -19.35 -1.01
N GLY A 44 -3.38 -19.07 0.25
CA GLY A 44 -3.46 -20.08 1.28
C GLY A 44 -2.12 -20.75 1.62
N ALA A 45 -1.01 -20.02 1.42
CA ALA A 45 0.32 -20.54 1.69
C ALA A 45 1.31 -19.41 2.01
N TYR A 46 2.29 -19.71 2.84
CA TYR A 46 3.40 -18.78 3.05
C TYR A 46 4.21 -18.58 1.77
N PRO A 47 4.57 -17.32 1.43
CA PRO A 47 5.38 -17.06 0.25
C PRO A 47 6.81 -17.59 0.39
N TYR A 48 7.49 -17.84 -0.74
CA TYR A 48 8.84 -18.39 -0.78
C TYR A 48 9.86 -17.58 0.03
N PHE A 49 9.63 -16.31 0.23
CA PHE A 49 10.50 -15.42 0.99
C PHE A 49 10.20 -15.39 2.50
N ALA A 50 9.13 -16.03 2.97
CA ALA A 50 8.75 -16.05 4.37
C ALA A 50 9.86 -16.55 5.31
N PRO A 51 10.63 -17.62 4.99
CA PRO A 51 11.72 -18.08 5.86
C PRO A 51 12.81 -17.01 6.09
N ARG A 52 13.07 -16.14 5.11
CA ARG A 52 14.01 -15.02 5.27
C ARG A 52 13.49 -14.01 6.31
N ILE A 53 12.20 -13.73 6.28
CA ILE A 53 11.54 -12.80 7.23
C ILE A 53 11.57 -13.41 8.63
N TRP A 54 11.21 -14.69 8.79
CA TRP A 54 11.25 -15.38 10.07
C TRP A 54 12.65 -15.36 10.68
N LYS A 55 13.67 -15.68 9.88
CA LYS A 55 15.06 -15.62 10.31
C LYS A 55 15.47 -14.21 10.76
N LYS A 56 15.06 -13.17 10.01
CA LYS A 56 15.34 -11.77 10.33
C LYS A 56 14.81 -11.36 11.71
N TYR A 57 13.60 -11.83 12.05
CA TYR A 57 12.92 -11.49 13.31
C TYR A 57 13.09 -12.55 14.40
N GLY A 58 13.88 -13.58 14.18
CA GLY A 58 14.08 -14.66 15.15
C GLY A 58 12.81 -15.48 15.42
N VAL A 59 11.90 -15.54 14.45
CA VAL A 59 10.64 -16.29 14.55
C VAL A 59 10.88 -17.73 14.16
N ASN A 60 10.44 -18.67 15.01
CA ASN A 60 10.37 -20.08 14.69
C ASN A 60 8.91 -20.52 14.74
N LEU A 61 8.36 -20.93 13.60
CA LEU A 61 6.98 -21.40 13.49
C LEU A 61 6.97 -22.94 13.48
N ASP A 62 6.14 -23.51 14.32
CA ASP A 62 5.82 -24.95 14.31
C ASP A 62 4.56 -25.12 13.44
N ILE A 63 4.77 -25.24 12.14
CA ILE A 63 3.69 -25.35 11.15
C ILE A 63 3.30 -26.82 11.02
N THR A 64 2.09 -27.13 11.44
CA THR A 64 1.54 -28.49 11.34
C THR A 64 0.90 -28.77 9.98
N PRO A 65 0.66 -30.03 9.60
CA PRO A 65 -0.12 -30.36 8.40
C PRO A 65 -1.55 -29.79 8.43
N GLU A 66 -2.14 -29.65 9.62
CA GLU A 66 -3.47 -29.07 9.82
C GLU A 66 -3.46 -27.57 9.49
N ASP A 67 -2.46 -26.81 9.96
CA ASP A 67 -2.30 -25.40 9.62
C ASP A 67 -2.21 -25.17 8.11
N VAL A 68 -1.54 -26.06 7.38
CA VAL A 68 -1.46 -25.98 5.91
C VAL A 68 -2.83 -26.17 5.27
N VAL A 69 -3.64 -27.09 5.75
CA VAL A 69 -5.00 -27.32 5.26
C VAL A 69 -5.89 -26.12 5.57
N ASP A 70 -5.81 -25.58 6.77
CA ASP A 70 -6.60 -24.42 7.18
C ASP A 70 -6.27 -23.17 6.35
N LEU A 71 -4.99 -22.92 6.10
CA LEU A 71 -4.57 -21.83 5.21
C LEU A 71 -5.13 -21.98 3.79
N GLN A 72 -5.07 -23.20 3.23
CA GLN A 72 -5.58 -23.48 1.89
C GLN A 72 -7.11 -23.32 1.77
N GLN A 73 -7.83 -23.66 2.82
CA GLN A 73 -9.29 -23.54 2.87
C GLN A 73 -9.76 -22.13 3.22
N GLY A 74 -8.91 -21.34 3.88
CA GLY A 74 -9.21 -19.99 4.36
C GLY A 74 -8.86 -18.86 3.39
N THR A 75 -8.73 -19.13 2.07
CA THR A 75 -8.42 -18.10 1.09
C THR A 75 -9.58 -17.14 0.86
N VAL A 76 -9.24 -15.90 0.47
CA VAL A 76 -10.23 -14.86 0.17
C VAL A 76 -10.66 -14.87 -1.29
N ASP A 77 -11.88 -14.37 -1.55
CA ASP A 77 -12.46 -14.25 -2.89
C ASP A 77 -12.07 -12.93 -3.58
N MET A 78 -11.61 -11.93 -2.81
CA MET A 78 -11.22 -10.60 -3.31
C MET A 78 -10.15 -9.98 -2.42
N ILE A 79 -9.32 -9.13 -3.01
CA ILE A 79 -8.37 -8.28 -2.28
C ILE A 79 -8.99 -6.91 -2.04
N THR A 80 -9.01 -6.48 -0.79
CA THR A 80 -9.41 -5.11 -0.42
C THR A 80 -8.28 -4.40 0.31
N TYR A 81 -8.10 -3.11 0.07
CA TYR A 81 -7.02 -2.35 0.68
C TYR A 81 -7.33 -0.86 0.80
N SER A 82 -6.60 -0.19 1.68
CA SER A 82 -6.63 1.27 1.83
C SER A 82 -5.59 1.91 0.90
N TYR A 83 -5.96 3.00 0.23
CA TYR A 83 -5.04 3.80 -0.55
C TYR A 83 -5.20 5.29 -0.24
N TYR A 84 -4.12 5.93 0.22
CA TYR A 84 -4.07 7.36 0.49
C TYR A 84 -2.94 8.06 -0.24
N SER A 85 -1.77 7.44 -0.28
CA SER A 85 -0.54 7.99 -0.83
C SER A 85 0.48 6.89 -1.09
N THR A 86 1.56 7.25 -1.77
CA THR A 86 2.72 6.38 -1.99
C THR A 86 3.91 6.81 -1.13
N SER A 87 4.88 5.94 -1.02
CA SER A 87 6.12 6.17 -0.28
C SER A 87 7.34 5.98 -1.16
N CYS A 88 8.50 6.44 -0.70
CA CYS A 88 9.79 6.12 -1.29
C CYS A 88 10.72 5.41 -0.32
N ALA A 89 11.69 4.66 -0.85
CA ALA A 89 12.78 4.10 -0.09
C ALA A 89 14.11 4.27 -0.83
N THR A 90 15.18 4.45 -0.07
CA THR A 90 16.54 4.58 -0.59
C THR A 90 17.57 4.07 0.40
N THR A 91 18.70 3.62 -0.13
CA THR A 91 19.91 3.28 0.63
C THR A 91 20.87 4.46 0.76
N HIS A 92 20.54 5.58 0.10
CA HIS A 92 21.33 6.82 0.14
C HIS A 92 20.92 7.73 1.31
N PRO A 93 21.75 8.70 1.72
CA PRO A 93 21.38 9.69 2.70
C PRO A 93 20.14 10.47 2.27
N VAL A 94 19.20 10.66 3.21
CA VAL A 94 17.94 11.37 3.00
C VAL A 94 18.03 12.77 3.60
N THR A 95 17.72 13.79 2.81
CA THR A 95 17.68 15.19 3.26
C THR A 95 16.28 15.65 3.64
N GLU A 96 15.25 15.09 2.98
CA GLU A 96 13.85 15.44 3.23
C GLU A 96 12.98 14.18 3.32
N THR A 97 12.17 14.11 4.36
CA THR A 97 11.18 13.03 4.56
C THR A 97 9.77 13.53 4.30
N ALA A 98 8.92 12.65 3.81
CA ALA A 98 7.49 12.88 3.78
C ALA A 98 6.95 12.95 5.22
N GLY A 99 6.00 13.85 5.43
CA GLY A 99 5.43 14.10 6.75
C GLY A 99 4.25 13.22 7.10
N GLY A 100 3.53 13.65 8.13
CA GLY A 100 2.30 13.04 8.59
C GLY A 100 2.49 11.99 9.68
N ASN A 101 1.40 11.34 10.03
CA ASN A 101 1.35 10.27 11.04
C ASN A 101 1.84 8.91 10.49
N LEU A 102 2.10 8.83 9.19
CA LEU A 102 2.64 7.65 8.52
C LEU A 102 4.10 7.93 8.15
N ASN A 103 5.00 7.00 8.46
CA ASN A 103 6.39 7.11 8.02
C ASN A 103 6.50 6.71 6.55
N MET A 104 6.39 7.71 5.67
CA MET A 104 6.39 7.52 4.22
C MET A 104 7.80 7.52 3.60
N GLY A 105 8.84 7.59 4.43
CA GLY A 105 10.23 7.63 3.95
C GLY A 105 10.61 8.96 3.29
N PRO A 106 11.61 8.96 2.38
CA PRO A 106 12.02 10.17 1.68
C PRO A 106 10.90 10.70 0.76
N LYS A 107 10.87 12.02 0.56
CA LYS A 107 9.96 12.62 -0.41
C LYS A 107 10.28 12.20 -1.83
N ASN A 108 9.25 11.87 -2.59
CA ASN A 108 9.34 11.71 -4.04
C ASN A 108 9.45 13.10 -4.69
N PRO A 109 10.52 13.43 -5.43
CA PRO A 109 10.73 14.75 -6.00
C PRO A 109 9.74 15.10 -7.14
N TYR A 110 8.98 14.12 -7.61
CA TYR A 110 8.03 14.28 -8.72
C TYR A 110 6.57 14.43 -8.26
N LEU A 111 6.31 14.33 -6.93
CA LEU A 111 4.97 14.44 -6.37
C LEU A 111 4.80 15.75 -5.59
N THR A 112 3.57 16.22 -5.56
CA THR A 112 3.15 17.28 -4.64
C THR A 112 2.69 16.67 -3.32
N TYR A 113 2.67 17.51 -2.27
CA TYR A 113 2.32 17.08 -0.91
C TYR A 113 1.26 18.01 -0.35
N ASN A 114 0.32 17.45 0.40
CA ASN A 114 -0.62 18.26 1.15
C ASN A 114 0.02 18.88 2.41
N GLU A 115 -0.74 19.65 3.16
CA GLU A 115 -0.28 20.29 4.39
C GLU A 115 0.13 19.30 5.49
N TRP A 116 -0.37 18.06 5.46
CA TRP A 116 0.00 17.00 6.37
C TRP A 116 1.24 16.21 5.92
N GLY A 117 1.79 16.56 4.76
CA GLY A 117 2.95 15.91 4.19
C GLY A 117 2.66 14.57 3.50
N TRP A 118 1.41 14.30 3.13
CA TRP A 118 1.04 13.14 2.32
C TRP A 118 1.21 13.45 0.84
N SER A 119 1.78 12.53 0.08
CA SER A 119 1.92 12.65 -1.36
C SER A 119 0.56 12.53 -2.06
N LEU A 120 0.35 13.35 -3.09
CA LEU A 120 -0.81 13.29 -3.96
C LEU A 120 -0.42 12.48 -5.20
N ASP A 121 -0.83 11.21 -5.24
CA ASP A 121 -0.37 10.28 -6.27
C ASP A 121 -1.51 9.39 -6.82
N PRO A 122 -2.32 9.90 -7.73
CA PRO A 122 -3.35 9.09 -8.39
C PRO A 122 -2.76 7.98 -9.27
N ASP A 123 -1.60 8.20 -9.92
CA ASP A 123 -0.93 7.16 -10.69
C ASP A 123 -0.45 5.98 -9.83
N GLY A 124 -0.11 6.27 -8.58
CA GLY A 124 0.22 5.25 -7.59
C GLY A 124 -0.96 4.34 -7.25
N LEU A 125 -2.20 4.86 -7.28
CA LEU A 125 -3.39 4.02 -7.16
C LEU A 125 -3.50 3.05 -8.35
N ARG A 126 -3.38 3.56 -9.57
CA ARG A 126 -3.38 2.73 -10.78
C ARG A 126 -2.28 1.67 -10.75
N TYR A 127 -1.07 2.06 -10.38
CA TYR A 127 0.06 1.15 -10.22
C TYR A 127 -0.27 0.04 -9.20
N SER A 128 -0.78 0.40 -8.03
CA SER A 128 -1.12 -0.55 -6.97
C SER A 128 -2.21 -1.54 -7.39
N LEU A 129 -3.24 -1.07 -8.10
CA LEU A 129 -4.29 -1.93 -8.64
C LEU A 129 -3.73 -2.94 -9.64
N ASN A 130 -2.88 -2.49 -10.57
CA ASN A 130 -2.26 -3.36 -11.56
C ASN A 130 -1.34 -4.41 -10.91
N GLU A 131 -0.53 -4.02 -9.92
CA GLU A 131 0.36 -4.95 -9.20
C GLU A 131 -0.43 -6.02 -8.44
N TYR A 132 -1.48 -5.64 -7.74
CA TYR A 132 -2.34 -6.59 -7.06
C TYR A 132 -3.05 -7.53 -8.04
N TYR A 133 -3.62 -6.98 -9.13
CA TYR A 133 -4.31 -7.80 -10.10
C TYR A 133 -3.35 -8.76 -10.81
N ALA A 134 -2.18 -8.29 -11.25
CA ALA A 134 -1.17 -9.13 -11.89
C ALA A 134 -0.68 -10.28 -10.98
N ARG A 135 -0.67 -10.07 -9.66
CA ARG A 135 -0.19 -11.06 -8.70
C ARG A 135 -1.26 -12.09 -8.30
N TYR A 136 -2.51 -11.68 -8.19
CA TYR A 136 -3.57 -12.50 -7.58
C TYR A 136 -4.71 -12.88 -8.53
N HIS A 137 -4.96 -12.11 -9.58
CA HIS A 137 -6.09 -12.28 -10.52
C HIS A 137 -7.45 -12.37 -9.81
N LEU A 138 -7.58 -11.71 -8.66
CA LEU A 138 -8.81 -11.61 -7.88
C LEU A 138 -9.47 -10.24 -8.09
N PRO A 139 -10.78 -10.12 -7.88
CA PRO A 139 -11.45 -8.82 -7.80
C PRO A 139 -10.76 -7.93 -6.77
N LEU A 140 -10.68 -6.63 -7.05
CA LEU A 140 -10.06 -5.64 -6.17
C LEU A 140 -11.08 -4.63 -5.70
N MET A 141 -10.93 -4.15 -4.46
CA MET A 141 -11.74 -3.06 -3.93
C MET A 141 -10.88 -2.14 -3.06
N VAL A 142 -10.86 -0.86 -3.39
CA VAL A 142 -10.31 0.17 -2.51
C VAL A 142 -11.38 0.50 -1.48
N VAL A 143 -11.14 0.14 -0.23
CA VAL A 143 -12.12 0.32 0.88
C VAL A 143 -11.94 1.62 1.62
N GLU A 144 -10.76 2.25 1.49
CA GLU A 144 -10.48 3.56 2.04
C GLU A 144 -9.67 4.37 1.03
N ASN A 145 -10.12 5.59 0.77
CA ASN A 145 -9.41 6.59 -0.01
C ASN A 145 -9.83 7.98 0.48
N GLY A 146 -8.91 8.93 0.48
CA GLY A 146 -9.22 10.28 0.93
C GLY A 146 -7.97 11.13 1.16
N LEU A 147 -8.22 12.36 1.58
CA LEU A 147 -7.20 13.38 1.81
C LEU A 147 -7.41 14.01 3.19
N GLY A 148 -6.36 13.95 4.03
CA GLY A 148 -6.32 14.73 5.26
C GLY A 148 -6.01 16.20 4.95
N ALA A 149 -6.80 17.09 5.52
CA ALA A 149 -6.61 18.54 5.40
C ALA A 149 -7.29 19.27 6.57
N SER A 150 -6.88 20.51 6.81
CA SER A 150 -7.56 21.40 7.74
C SER A 150 -8.69 22.11 7.02
N ASP A 151 -9.92 21.79 7.41
CA ASP A 151 -11.09 22.38 6.80
C ASP A 151 -11.50 23.68 7.52
N THR A 152 -12.08 24.62 6.77
CA THR A 152 -12.69 25.84 7.33
C THR A 152 -14.19 25.69 7.31
N LEU A 153 -14.81 25.82 8.51
CA LEU A 153 -16.26 25.89 8.61
C LEU A 153 -16.70 27.32 8.27
N GLU A 154 -17.49 27.46 7.21
CA GLU A 154 -18.04 28.74 6.76
C GLU A 154 -19.14 29.23 7.69
N ALA A 155 -19.50 30.52 7.59
CA ALA A 155 -20.51 31.14 8.44
C ALA A 155 -21.93 30.53 8.27
N ASP A 156 -22.18 29.93 7.11
CA ASP A 156 -23.43 29.23 6.78
C ASP A 156 -23.43 27.73 7.19
N GLY A 157 -22.35 27.26 7.84
CA GLY A 157 -22.20 25.88 8.27
C GLY A 157 -21.72 24.91 7.17
N THR A 158 -21.30 25.42 6.01
CA THR A 158 -20.72 24.61 4.92
C THR A 158 -19.20 24.52 5.04
N VAL A 159 -18.61 23.57 4.27
CA VAL A 159 -17.18 23.43 4.08
C VAL A 159 -16.92 23.40 2.58
N HIS A 160 -16.06 24.29 2.09
CA HIS A 160 -15.62 24.30 0.69
C HIS A 160 -14.27 23.60 0.57
N ASP A 161 -14.27 22.39 0.03
CA ASP A 161 -13.07 21.55 -0.10
C ASP A 161 -12.74 21.13 -1.56
N PRO A 162 -12.54 22.11 -2.48
CA PRO A 162 -12.24 21.82 -3.89
C PRO A 162 -10.98 20.97 -4.06
N TYR A 163 -10.03 21.07 -3.15
CA TYR A 163 -8.82 20.25 -3.10
C TYR A 163 -9.15 18.76 -2.87
N ARG A 164 -10.14 18.43 -2.01
CA ARG A 164 -10.57 17.05 -1.77
C ARG A 164 -11.35 16.50 -2.96
N ILE A 165 -12.20 17.33 -3.56
CA ILE A 165 -12.92 16.99 -4.81
C ILE A 165 -11.90 16.68 -5.92
N ALA A 166 -10.89 17.52 -6.10
CA ALA A 166 -9.84 17.33 -7.11
C ALA A 166 -9.05 16.03 -6.85
N TYR A 167 -8.71 15.75 -5.60
CA TYR A 167 -8.03 14.51 -5.20
C TYR A 167 -8.85 13.28 -5.57
N VAL A 168 -10.10 13.19 -5.12
CA VAL A 168 -10.97 12.04 -5.39
C VAL A 168 -11.20 11.85 -6.89
N LYS A 169 -11.47 12.95 -7.61
CA LYS A 169 -11.65 12.92 -9.07
C LYS A 169 -10.44 12.35 -9.79
N ALA A 170 -9.23 12.80 -9.44
CA ALA A 170 -8.00 12.32 -10.06
C ALA A 170 -7.78 10.81 -9.79
N HIS A 171 -8.08 10.34 -8.57
CA HIS A 171 -7.96 8.92 -8.22
C HIS A 171 -8.99 8.05 -8.94
N VAL A 172 -10.24 8.51 -9.09
CA VAL A 172 -11.26 7.81 -9.90
C VAL A 172 -10.82 7.71 -11.37
N GLN A 173 -10.31 8.81 -11.94
CA GLN A 173 -9.81 8.81 -13.32
C GLN A 173 -8.62 7.87 -13.51
N ALA A 174 -7.72 7.78 -12.55
CA ALA A 174 -6.58 6.86 -12.59
C ALA A 174 -7.02 5.40 -12.49
N MET A 175 -8.08 5.13 -11.73
CA MET A 175 -8.66 3.77 -11.62
C MET A 175 -9.35 3.33 -12.93
N GLU A 176 -9.96 4.26 -13.67
CA GLU A 176 -10.66 4.00 -14.94
C GLU A 176 -9.70 3.78 -16.13
N ALA A 177 -8.44 4.22 -16.02
CA ALA A 177 -7.44 4.18 -17.10
C ALA A 177 -6.66 2.85 -17.16
#